data_34ec2a983e3dd5086b70fbd464759649
#
_entry.id   34ec2a983e3dd5086b70fbd464759649
#
_cell.length_a   1.000
_cell.length_b   1.000
_cell.length_c   1.000
_cell.angle_alpha   90.00
_cell.angle_beta   90.00
_cell.angle_gamma   90.00
#
_symmetry.space_group_name_H-M   'P 1'
#
loop_
_entity.id
_entity.type
_entity.pdbx_description
1 polymer ?
#
loop_
_entity_poly.entity_id
_entity_poly.type
_entity_poly.pdbx_seq_one_letter_code
_entity_poly.pdbx_strand_id
1 'polypeptide(L)'
;IAIVLRSIPFEDRHRVVTALTEKHGQISAMARNAVQSRRFGGALEPFAASDWHFAVKPGAELHRLDEAQIRRPFEGLRANFERLSLASVFNDLMLRLAPRDEACPDLFRLHSNALAVLEEARAMPDSSAESTFLLQLLNGYLTKLLQWTGSQPRLLECLACRTRLSALDPALPLTCVIAEAGWVCDACRARDTRHVRGHALHALDAGSSIPRVTPAAIVDFHSCLDRPIRQIPEACIATRDEHTELFRFLEGLMIYHLPGFDRRPMKGLRFLGLESSLSSG
;
A
#
# COMPACT_ATOMS: atom_id res chain seq x y z
N ILE A 1 1.16 7.36 20.43
CA ILE A 1 0.17 7.67 19.40
C ILE A 1 -0.20 6.38 18.68
N ALA A 2 -1.49 6.20 18.37
CA ALA A 2 -2.06 5.10 17.62
C ALA A 2 -2.90 5.64 16.45
N ILE A 3 -2.82 5.03 15.28
CA ILE A 3 -3.69 5.32 14.12
C ILE A 3 -4.63 4.15 13.96
N VAL A 4 -5.93 4.39 14.04
CA VAL A 4 -6.96 3.35 13.97
C VAL A 4 -7.04 2.77 12.56
N LEU A 5 -6.71 1.48 12.42
CA LEU A 5 -6.81 0.74 11.16
C LEU A 5 -8.21 0.15 10.97
N ARG A 6 -8.79 -0.37 12.05
CA ARG A 6 -10.10 -1.03 12.04
C ARG A 6 -10.79 -0.91 13.39
N SER A 7 -12.10 -0.67 13.38
CA SER A 7 -12.95 -0.63 14.57
C SER A 7 -14.20 -1.48 14.33
N ILE A 8 -14.42 -2.49 15.17
CA ILE A 8 -15.52 -3.46 15.03
C ILE A 8 -16.38 -3.39 16.30
N PRO A 9 -17.70 -3.24 16.17
CA PRO A 9 -18.61 -3.42 17.30
C PRO A 9 -18.46 -4.82 17.88
N PHE A 10 -18.47 -4.92 19.21
CA PHE A 10 -18.45 -6.17 19.94
C PHE A 10 -19.49 -6.10 21.05
N GLU A 11 -20.47 -6.98 21.00
CA GLU A 11 -21.70 -6.87 21.82
C GLU A 11 -22.35 -5.48 21.68
N ASP A 12 -23.30 -5.13 22.50
CA ASP A 12 -24.07 -3.88 22.36
C ASP A 12 -23.29 -2.61 22.76
N ARG A 13 -22.19 -2.75 23.52
CA ARG A 13 -21.54 -1.60 24.19
C ARG A 13 -20.04 -1.50 23.94
N HIS A 14 -19.43 -2.51 23.40
CA HIS A 14 -17.97 -2.62 23.29
C HIS A 14 -17.50 -2.42 21.86
N ARG A 15 -16.19 -2.09 21.70
CA ARG A 15 -15.52 -2.12 20.41
C ARG A 15 -14.21 -2.87 20.52
N VAL A 16 -13.89 -3.66 19.51
CA VAL A 16 -12.55 -4.18 19.27
C VAL A 16 -11.90 -3.29 18.24
N VAL A 17 -10.79 -2.67 18.60
CA VAL A 17 -10.10 -1.69 17.76
C VAL A 17 -8.69 -2.20 17.47
N THR A 18 -8.32 -2.23 16.20
CA THR A 18 -6.95 -2.51 15.78
C THR A 18 -6.32 -1.21 15.30
N ALA A 19 -5.15 -0.88 15.81
CA ALA A 19 -4.42 0.33 15.45
C ALA A 19 -2.94 0.04 15.17
N LEU A 20 -2.34 0.90 14.36
CA LEU A 20 -0.90 0.97 14.16
C LEU A 20 -0.31 1.95 15.16
N THR A 21 0.70 1.52 15.90
CA THR A 21 1.44 2.34 16.85
C THR A 21 2.91 2.40 16.51
N GLU A 22 3.57 3.49 16.88
CA GLU A 22 5.00 3.67 16.62
C GLU A 22 5.87 2.67 17.41
N LYS A 23 5.48 2.43 18.68
CA LYS A 23 6.31 1.68 19.66
C LYS A 23 5.99 0.20 19.74
N HIS A 24 4.80 -0.21 19.32
CA HIS A 24 4.33 -1.59 19.46
C HIS A 24 3.77 -2.17 18.16
N GLY A 25 3.96 -1.48 17.02
CA GLY A 25 3.40 -1.93 15.75
C GLY A 25 1.87 -2.03 15.77
N GLN A 26 1.34 -3.11 15.22
CA GLN A 26 -0.09 -3.37 15.20
C GLN A 26 -0.56 -3.92 16.54
N ILE A 27 -1.52 -3.24 17.15
CA ILE A 27 -2.14 -3.63 18.41
C ILE A 27 -3.64 -3.80 18.23
N SER A 28 -4.22 -4.84 18.84
CA SER A 28 -5.66 -5.00 19.00
C SER A 28 -6.06 -4.80 20.45
N ALA A 29 -7.06 -3.96 20.69
CA ALA A 29 -7.52 -3.66 22.04
C ALA A 29 -9.05 -3.61 22.17
N MET A 30 -9.56 -4.04 23.32
CA MET A 30 -10.96 -3.96 23.70
C MET A 30 -11.24 -2.63 24.39
N ALA A 31 -12.07 -1.80 23.79
CA ALA A 31 -12.63 -0.60 24.40
C ALA A 31 -13.99 -0.91 25.01
N ARG A 32 -14.01 -1.12 26.33
CA ARG A 32 -15.25 -1.49 27.06
C ARG A 32 -16.18 -0.29 27.23
N ASN A 33 -17.47 -0.50 26.98
CA ASN A 33 -18.52 0.51 27.03
C ASN A 33 -18.24 1.72 26.10
N ALA A 34 -17.53 1.50 24.98
CA ALA A 34 -17.08 2.56 24.09
C ALA A 34 -18.22 3.36 23.46
N VAL A 35 -19.38 2.72 23.20
CA VAL A 35 -20.53 3.35 22.54
C VAL A 35 -21.13 4.48 23.38
N GLN A 36 -21.10 4.37 24.72
CA GLN A 36 -21.70 5.33 25.64
C GLN A 36 -20.68 6.16 26.44
N SER A 37 -19.39 5.89 26.26
CA SER A 37 -18.35 6.49 27.09
C SER A 37 -17.70 7.71 26.43
N ARG A 38 -17.64 8.81 27.17
CA ARG A 38 -16.90 10.02 26.76
C ARG A 38 -15.37 9.83 26.74
N ARG A 39 -14.85 8.72 27.33
CA ARG A 39 -13.41 8.43 27.37
C ARG A 39 -12.80 8.18 26.00
N PHE A 40 -13.61 7.88 25.02
CA PHE A 40 -13.13 7.52 23.69
C PHE A 40 -13.49 8.56 22.62
N GLY A 41 -14.61 9.27 22.75
CA GLY A 41 -15.08 10.22 21.74
C GLY A 41 -14.97 9.66 20.31
N GLY A 42 -14.49 10.44 19.37
CA GLY A 42 -14.19 10.01 17.99
C GLY A 42 -12.84 9.29 17.81
N ALA A 43 -12.10 9.04 18.91
CA ALA A 43 -10.74 8.50 18.87
C ALA A 43 -10.63 7.04 18.41
N LEU A 44 -11.76 6.32 18.32
CA LEU A 44 -11.83 4.93 17.85
C LEU A 44 -12.35 4.78 16.43
N GLU A 45 -12.61 5.87 15.74
CA GLU A 45 -13.05 5.83 14.35
C GLU A 45 -11.85 5.51 13.43
N PRO A 46 -12.07 4.75 12.32
CA PRO A 46 -11.01 4.47 11.36
C PRO A 46 -10.30 5.74 10.90
N PHE A 47 -9.00 5.64 10.73
CA PHE A 47 -8.02 6.69 10.41
C PHE A 47 -7.67 7.64 11.56
N ALA A 48 -8.50 7.79 12.61
CA ALA A 48 -8.19 8.69 13.71
C ALA A 48 -6.82 8.39 14.33
N ALA A 49 -5.97 9.42 14.41
CA ALA A 49 -4.75 9.37 15.20
C ALA A 49 -5.06 9.86 16.62
N SER A 50 -4.75 9.06 17.64
CA SER A 50 -5.10 9.29 19.03
C SER A 50 -4.03 8.82 19.99
N ASP A 51 -3.99 9.42 21.17
CA ASP A 51 -3.21 8.90 22.30
C ASP A 51 -4.01 7.80 22.98
N TRP A 52 -3.42 6.62 23.02
CA TRP A 52 -4.02 5.47 23.68
C TRP A 52 -3.37 5.20 25.03
N HIS A 53 -4.20 5.05 26.06
CA HIS A 53 -3.83 4.50 27.34
C HIS A 53 -4.37 3.08 27.45
N PHE A 54 -3.49 2.09 27.36
CA PHE A 54 -3.87 0.68 27.36
C PHE A 54 -2.93 -0.14 28.25
N ALA A 55 -3.48 -1.18 28.86
CA ALA A 55 -2.72 -2.11 29.67
C ALA A 55 -2.15 -3.22 28.76
N VAL A 56 -0.82 -3.28 28.64
CA VAL A 56 -0.15 -4.37 27.94
C VAL A 56 -0.23 -5.62 28.79
N LYS A 57 -0.80 -6.70 28.23
CA LYS A 57 -0.76 -8.02 28.83
C LYS A 57 0.17 -8.88 27.94
N PRO A 58 1.33 -9.30 28.43
CA PRO A 58 2.23 -10.14 27.65
C PRO A 58 1.55 -11.40 27.12
N GLY A 59 1.74 -11.70 25.83
CA GLY A 59 1.16 -12.88 25.18
C GLY A 59 -0.35 -12.83 24.93
N ALA A 60 -1.02 -11.70 25.16
CA ALA A 60 -2.42 -11.54 24.85
C ALA A 60 -2.60 -10.98 23.43
N GLU A 61 -3.45 -11.61 22.63
CA GLU A 61 -3.84 -11.09 21.30
C GLU A 61 -4.75 -9.83 21.39
N LEU A 62 -5.39 -9.61 22.54
CA LEU A 62 -6.32 -8.52 22.79
C LEU A 62 -5.98 -7.80 24.09
N HIS A 63 -5.53 -6.56 23.98
CA HIS A 63 -5.24 -5.71 25.13
C HIS A 63 -6.49 -5.00 25.66
N ARG A 64 -6.39 -4.35 26.82
CA ARG A 64 -7.47 -3.52 27.37
C ARG A 64 -7.17 -2.05 27.10
N LEU A 65 -8.05 -1.38 26.36
CA LEU A 65 -7.99 0.06 26.15
C LEU A 65 -8.80 0.76 27.23
N ASP A 66 -8.13 1.55 28.06
CA ASP A 66 -8.75 2.27 29.16
C ASP A 66 -9.28 3.64 28.73
N GLU A 67 -8.51 4.34 27.88
CA GLU A 67 -8.85 5.68 27.39
C GLU A 67 -8.17 5.92 26.03
N ALA A 68 -8.79 6.76 25.17
CA ALA A 68 -8.21 7.25 23.95
C ALA A 68 -8.60 8.72 23.72
N GLN A 69 -7.60 9.57 23.46
CA GLN A 69 -7.80 11.00 23.20
C GLN A 69 -7.39 11.32 21.77
N ILE A 70 -8.31 11.95 21.01
CA ILE A 70 -8.08 12.28 19.62
C ILE A 70 -6.99 13.35 19.49
N ARG A 71 -6.05 13.14 18.58
CA ARG A 71 -5.01 14.08 18.17
C ARG A 71 -5.30 14.67 16.80
N ARG A 72 -5.62 13.79 15.86
CA ARG A 72 -5.98 14.17 14.49
C ARG A 72 -7.04 13.20 13.97
N PRO A 73 -8.26 13.70 13.66
CA PRO A 73 -9.36 12.85 13.21
C PRO A 73 -9.27 12.46 11.73
N PHE A 74 -8.47 13.14 10.92
CA PHE A 74 -8.42 13.02 9.46
C PHE A 74 -9.81 13.13 8.81
N GLU A 75 -10.60 14.09 9.26
CA GLU A 75 -11.99 14.30 8.81
C GLU A 75 -12.09 14.66 7.33
N GLY A 76 -11.08 15.37 6.80
CA GLY A 76 -11.01 15.76 5.40
C GLY A 76 -11.03 14.59 4.42
N LEU A 77 -10.60 13.39 4.84
CA LEU A 77 -10.69 12.18 4.03
C LEU A 77 -12.13 11.81 3.66
N ARG A 78 -13.11 12.14 4.52
CA ARG A 78 -14.53 11.81 4.30
C ARG A 78 -15.20 12.71 3.27
N ALA A 79 -14.58 13.84 2.93
CA ALA A 79 -15.11 14.77 1.94
C ALA A 79 -14.94 14.28 0.48
N ASN A 80 -14.03 13.32 0.24
CA ASN A 80 -13.74 12.76 -1.07
C ASN A 80 -13.75 11.23 -0.99
N PHE A 81 -14.68 10.60 -1.71
CA PHE A 81 -14.89 9.15 -1.66
C PHE A 81 -13.69 8.35 -2.20
N GLU A 82 -13.02 8.84 -3.24
CA GLU A 82 -11.86 8.16 -3.83
C GLU A 82 -10.65 8.21 -2.88
N ARG A 83 -10.41 9.36 -2.23
CA ARG A 83 -9.37 9.49 -1.19
C ARG A 83 -9.65 8.60 0.01
N LEU A 84 -10.90 8.55 0.47
CA LEU A 84 -11.32 7.65 1.54
C LEU A 84 -11.12 6.18 1.15
N SER A 85 -11.39 5.84 -0.10
CA SER A 85 -11.16 4.48 -0.63
C SER A 85 -9.69 4.12 -0.63
N LEU A 86 -8.80 5.03 -1.06
CA LEU A 86 -7.36 4.80 -1.01
C LEU A 86 -6.83 4.74 0.43
N ALA A 87 -7.31 5.59 1.33
CA ALA A 87 -6.98 5.50 2.75
C ALA A 87 -7.36 4.13 3.33
N SER A 88 -8.51 3.56 2.90
CA SER A 88 -8.95 2.23 3.29
C SER A 88 -8.02 1.12 2.75
N VAL A 89 -7.48 1.29 1.54
CA VAL A 89 -6.43 0.40 1.00
C VAL A 89 -5.16 0.47 1.85
N PHE A 90 -4.73 1.67 2.24
CA PHE A 90 -3.56 1.82 3.12
C PHE A 90 -3.77 1.16 4.50
N ASN A 91 -4.96 1.31 5.09
CA ASN A 91 -5.30 0.61 6.34
C ASN A 91 -5.23 -0.92 6.16
N ASP A 92 -5.78 -1.44 5.04
CA ASP A 92 -5.79 -2.87 4.76
C ASP A 92 -4.36 -3.43 4.56
N LEU A 93 -3.48 -2.67 3.89
CA LEU A 93 -2.07 -3.01 3.75
C LEU A 93 -1.36 -3.05 5.12
N MET A 94 -1.61 -2.09 6.01
CA MET A 94 -1.05 -2.11 7.37
C MET A 94 -1.58 -3.29 8.19
N LEU A 95 -2.86 -3.64 8.08
CA LEU A 95 -3.43 -4.81 8.74
C LEU A 95 -2.78 -6.14 8.31
N ARG A 96 -2.26 -6.20 7.08
CA ARG A 96 -1.60 -7.40 6.53
C ARG A 96 -0.10 -7.46 6.83
N LEU A 97 0.58 -6.31 6.88
CA LEU A 97 2.04 -6.24 6.84
C LEU A 97 2.68 -5.73 8.12
N ALA A 98 1.99 -4.87 8.89
CA ALA A 98 2.60 -4.33 10.09
C ALA A 98 2.82 -5.43 11.14
N PRO A 99 4.01 -5.51 11.75
CA PRO A 99 4.31 -6.48 12.78
C PRO A 99 3.40 -6.26 13.99
N ARG A 100 3.06 -7.34 14.70
CA ARG A 100 2.25 -7.29 15.91
C ARG A 100 3.15 -7.21 17.12
N ASP A 101 2.81 -6.32 18.05
CA ASP A 101 3.51 -6.13 19.32
C ASP A 101 5.02 -5.84 19.16
N GLU A 102 5.45 -5.35 18.00
CA GLU A 102 6.82 -5.00 17.67
C GLU A 102 6.91 -3.61 17.08
N ALA A 103 7.89 -2.80 17.53
CA ALA A 103 8.04 -1.42 17.08
C ALA A 103 8.31 -1.32 15.58
N CYS A 104 7.56 -0.46 14.88
CA CYS A 104 7.74 -0.21 13.46
C CYS A 104 7.59 1.29 13.10
N PRO A 105 8.51 2.15 13.59
CA PRO A 105 8.40 3.60 13.43
C PRO A 105 8.37 4.05 11.97
N ASP A 106 9.05 3.34 11.07
CA ASP A 106 9.06 3.68 9.64
C ASP A 106 7.71 3.44 8.98
N LEU A 107 7.04 2.31 9.28
CA LEU A 107 5.68 2.05 8.79
C LEU A 107 4.68 3.04 9.39
N PHE A 108 4.81 3.36 10.67
CA PHE A 108 3.96 4.35 11.32
C PHE A 108 4.09 5.71 10.63
N ARG A 109 5.32 6.17 10.36
CA ARG A 109 5.57 7.44 9.66
C ARG A 109 5.07 7.41 8.23
N LEU A 110 5.31 6.31 7.48
CA LEU A 110 4.80 6.14 6.13
C LEU A 110 3.28 6.29 6.11
N HIS A 111 2.59 5.54 6.97
CA HIS A 111 1.14 5.51 7.04
C HIS A 111 0.54 6.87 7.44
N SER A 112 1.04 7.47 8.51
CA SER A 112 0.62 8.80 8.98
C SER A 112 0.79 9.88 7.91
N ASN A 113 1.94 9.88 7.22
CA ASN A 113 2.20 10.84 6.16
C ASN A 113 1.34 10.61 4.92
N ALA A 114 1.05 9.36 4.54
CA ALA A 114 0.18 9.05 3.41
C ALA A 114 -1.26 9.52 3.66
N LEU A 115 -1.80 9.30 4.86
CA LEU A 115 -3.12 9.83 5.25
C LEU A 115 -3.15 11.36 5.23
N ALA A 116 -2.07 12.00 5.70
CA ALA A 116 -1.95 13.45 5.68
C ALA A 116 -1.89 14.01 4.25
N VAL A 117 -1.18 13.35 3.32
CA VAL A 117 -1.16 13.74 1.90
C VAL A 117 -2.57 13.66 1.30
N LEU A 118 -3.32 12.59 1.57
CA LEU A 118 -4.69 12.45 1.06
C LEU A 118 -5.63 13.53 1.61
N GLU A 119 -5.49 13.89 2.89
CA GLU A 119 -6.33 14.90 3.53
C GLU A 119 -5.99 16.32 3.07
N GLU A 120 -4.68 16.65 2.97
CA GLU A 120 -4.17 17.99 2.71
C GLU A 120 -4.11 18.34 1.21
N ALA A 121 -4.19 17.32 0.32
CA ALA A 121 -4.12 17.56 -1.12
C ALA A 121 -5.26 18.49 -1.58
N ARG A 122 -4.89 19.48 -2.38
CA ARG A 122 -5.86 20.39 -3.01
C ARG A 122 -6.79 19.60 -3.93
N ALA A 123 -7.98 20.17 -4.20
CA ALA A 123 -8.87 19.63 -5.21
C ALA A 123 -8.14 19.63 -6.56
N MET A 124 -8.17 18.50 -7.25
CA MET A 124 -7.59 18.40 -8.59
C MET A 124 -8.53 19.03 -9.63
N PRO A 125 -8.00 19.48 -10.79
CA PRO A 125 -8.78 20.18 -11.79
C PRO A 125 -9.92 19.33 -12.37
N ASP A 126 -9.74 18.03 -12.44
CA ASP A 126 -10.71 17.07 -12.94
C ASP A 126 -10.51 15.66 -12.35
N SER A 127 -11.41 14.75 -12.65
CA SER A 127 -11.39 13.37 -12.17
C SER A 127 -10.18 12.56 -12.69
N SER A 128 -9.66 12.89 -13.88
CA SER A 128 -8.49 12.22 -14.45
C SER A 128 -7.23 12.59 -13.67
N ALA A 129 -7.05 13.86 -13.35
CA ALA A 129 -5.94 14.34 -12.52
C ALA A 129 -6.02 13.77 -11.10
N GLU A 130 -7.22 13.72 -10.49
CA GLU A 130 -7.42 13.10 -9.18
C GLU A 130 -7.05 11.61 -9.21
N SER A 131 -7.54 10.87 -10.21
CA SER A 131 -7.24 9.44 -10.37
C SER A 131 -5.73 9.18 -10.58
N THR A 132 -5.05 10.04 -11.34
CA THR A 132 -3.59 9.95 -11.55
C THR A 132 -2.84 10.20 -10.26
N PHE A 133 -3.18 11.26 -9.52
CA PHE A 133 -2.60 11.57 -8.21
C PHE A 133 -2.74 10.40 -7.22
N LEU A 134 -3.94 9.83 -7.12
CA LEU A 134 -4.19 8.71 -6.21
C LEU A 134 -3.37 7.46 -6.58
N LEU A 135 -3.22 7.19 -7.88
CA LEU A 135 -2.45 6.06 -8.36
C LEU A 135 -0.94 6.25 -8.15
N GLN A 136 -0.42 7.46 -8.35
CA GLN A 136 0.96 7.82 -8.03
C GLN A 136 1.25 7.64 -6.54
N LEU A 137 0.36 8.11 -5.69
CA LEU A 137 0.49 7.97 -4.24
C LEU A 137 0.43 6.50 -3.80
N LEU A 138 -0.47 5.71 -4.41
CA LEU A 138 -0.56 4.25 -4.18
C LEU A 138 0.75 3.55 -4.56
N ASN A 139 1.26 3.80 -5.77
CA ASN A 139 2.52 3.19 -6.23
C ASN A 139 3.69 3.58 -5.34
N GLY A 140 3.75 4.85 -4.92
CA GLY A 140 4.76 5.30 -3.97
C GLY A 140 4.67 4.59 -2.62
N TYR A 141 3.45 4.39 -2.12
CA TYR A 141 3.22 3.66 -0.87
C TYR A 141 3.66 2.19 -0.98
N LEU A 142 3.28 1.50 -2.07
CA LEU A 142 3.68 0.11 -2.33
C LEU A 142 5.21 -0.02 -2.49
N THR A 143 5.85 0.94 -3.19
CA THR A 143 7.32 1.00 -3.34
C THR A 143 8.01 1.08 -1.98
N LYS A 144 7.51 1.94 -1.08
CA LYS A 144 8.05 2.06 0.28
C LYS A 144 7.83 0.80 1.12
N LEU A 145 6.70 0.11 0.94
CA LEU A 145 6.45 -1.18 1.60
C LEU A 145 7.42 -2.26 1.12
N LEU A 146 7.63 -2.38 -0.20
CA LEU A 146 8.61 -3.31 -0.76
C LEU A 146 10.04 -2.99 -0.31
N GLN A 147 10.39 -1.71 -0.19
CA GLN A 147 11.68 -1.28 0.36
C GLN A 147 11.82 -1.70 1.83
N TRP A 148 10.80 -1.46 2.65
CA TRP A 148 10.80 -1.82 4.06
C TRP A 148 10.88 -3.33 4.30
N THR A 149 10.19 -4.14 3.46
CA THR A 149 10.22 -5.61 3.55
C THR A 149 11.49 -6.24 2.98
N GLY A 150 12.38 -5.45 2.37
CA GLY A 150 13.57 -5.96 1.67
C GLY A 150 13.26 -6.69 0.35
N SER A 151 12.03 -6.58 -0.16
CA SER A 151 11.56 -7.22 -1.39
C SER A 151 11.59 -6.28 -2.60
N GLN A 152 12.46 -5.27 -2.56
CA GLN A 152 12.61 -4.28 -3.62
C GLN A 152 13.10 -4.93 -4.92
N PRO A 153 12.42 -4.68 -6.07
CA PRO A 153 12.82 -5.22 -7.37
C PRO A 153 14.08 -4.56 -7.93
N ARG A 154 14.80 -5.29 -8.77
CA ARG A 154 15.99 -4.81 -9.49
C ARG A 154 15.59 -4.33 -10.89
N LEU A 155 15.42 -3.01 -11.07
CA LEU A 155 14.86 -2.42 -12.29
C LEU A 155 15.86 -1.58 -13.09
N LEU A 156 17.15 -1.53 -12.74
CA LEU A 156 18.14 -0.73 -13.44
C LEU A 156 18.67 -1.37 -14.72
N GLU A 157 18.55 -2.69 -14.85
CA GLU A 157 19.10 -3.45 -15.97
C GLU A 157 18.25 -4.69 -16.32
N CYS A 158 18.34 -5.14 -17.56
CA CYS A 158 17.70 -6.37 -18.03
C CYS A 158 18.25 -7.58 -17.27
N LEU A 159 17.38 -8.45 -16.77
CA LEU A 159 17.77 -9.67 -16.05
C LEU A 159 18.68 -10.59 -16.87
N ALA A 160 18.49 -10.67 -18.19
CA ALA A 160 19.21 -11.60 -19.07
C ALA A 160 20.49 -11.02 -19.68
N CYS A 161 20.43 -9.84 -20.32
CA CYS A 161 21.58 -9.28 -21.06
C CYS A 161 22.28 -8.11 -20.37
N ARG A 162 21.78 -7.68 -19.20
CA ARG A 162 22.33 -6.56 -18.43
C ARG A 162 22.30 -5.21 -19.15
N THR A 163 21.55 -5.07 -20.25
CA THR A 163 21.32 -3.77 -20.86
C THR A 163 20.69 -2.82 -19.84
N ARG A 164 21.28 -1.66 -19.65
CA ARG A 164 20.82 -0.66 -18.67
C ARG A 164 19.51 -0.02 -19.14
N LEU A 165 18.65 0.31 -18.19
CA LEU A 165 17.39 1.02 -18.43
C LEU A 165 17.60 2.31 -19.24
N SER A 166 18.65 3.08 -18.92
CA SER A 166 18.99 4.34 -19.60
C SER A 166 19.38 4.20 -21.08
N ALA A 167 19.65 3.00 -21.56
CA ALA A 167 19.98 2.72 -22.96
C ALA A 167 18.76 2.31 -23.80
N LEU A 168 17.56 2.28 -23.20
CA LEU A 168 16.34 1.86 -23.85
C LEU A 168 15.47 3.07 -24.24
N ASP A 169 14.61 2.87 -25.24
CA ASP A 169 13.59 3.84 -25.59
C ASP A 169 12.59 3.97 -24.41
N PRO A 170 12.39 5.19 -23.86
CA PRO A 170 11.51 5.41 -22.72
C PRO A 170 10.03 5.08 -22.99
N ALA A 171 9.60 5.02 -24.23
CA ALA A 171 8.23 4.71 -24.62
C ALA A 171 7.95 3.20 -24.79
N LEU A 172 8.98 2.36 -24.89
CA LEU A 172 8.78 0.93 -25.14
C LEU A 172 8.58 0.16 -23.83
N PRO A 173 7.43 -0.49 -23.65
CA PRO A 173 7.15 -1.21 -22.42
C PRO A 173 7.98 -2.49 -22.30
N LEU A 174 8.55 -2.71 -21.12
CA LEU A 174 9.40 -3.84 -20.75
C LEU A 174 8.55 -4.95 -20.13
N THR A 175 8.88 -6.19 -20.43
CA THR A 175 8.18 -7.36 -19.86
C THR A 175 8.69 -7.63 -18.45
N CYS A 176 7.83 -7.53 -17.46
CA CYS A 176 8.17 -7.79 -16.07
C CYS A 176 8.14 -9.28 -15.73
N VAL A 177 9.12 -9.71 -14.91
CA VAL A 177 9.25 -11.08 -14.40
C VAL A 177 9.09 -11.03 -12.89
N ILE A 178 7.89 -11.31 -12.39
CA ILE A 178 7.53 -11.19 -10.97
C ILE A 178 8.40 -12.09 -10.11
N ALA A 179 8.60 -13.35 -10.51
CA ALA A 179 9.37 -14.33 -9.76
C ALA A 179 10.84 -13.91 -9.53
N GLU A 180 11.43 -13.16 -10.47
CA GLU A 180 12.82 -12.68 -10.39
C GLU A 180 12.91 -11.21 -9.96
N ALA A 181 11.77 -10.57 -9.64
CA ALA A 181 11.64 -9.18 -9.23
C ALA A 181 12.39 -8.21 -10.16
N GLY A 182 12.16 -8.34 -11.47
CA GLY A 182 12.84 -7.53 -12.48
C GLY A 182 12.13 -7.52 -13.84
N TRP A 183 12.86 -7.18 -14.89
CA TRP A 183 12.35 -7.14 -16.27
C TRP A 183 13.32 -7.70 -17.30
N VAL A 184 12.80 -8.10 -18.46
CA VAL A 184 13.58 -8.50 -19.63
C VAL A 184 13.24 -7.59 -20.81
N CYS A 185 14.27 -7.23 -21.60
CA CYS A 185 14.08 -6.48 -22.83
C CYS A 185 13.47 -7.34 -23.94
N ASP A 186 12.86 -6.70 -24.95
CA ASP A 186 12.20 -7.41 -26.05
C ASP A 186 13.13 -8.34 -26.83
N ALA A 187 14.40 -7.96 -27.02
CA ALA A 187 15.39 -8.81 -27.67
C ALA A 187 15.66 -10.12 -26.90
N CYS A 188 15.73 -10.06 -25.58
CA CYS A 188 15.87 -11.24 -24.74
C CYS A 188 14.60 -12.05 -24.66
N ARG A 189 13.44 -11.39 -24.57
CA ARG A 189 12.14 -12.03 -24.59
C ARG A 189 11.91 -12.83 -25.89
N ALA A 190 12.33 -12.29 -27.02
CA ALA A 190 12.21 -12.96 -28.31
C ALA A 190 13.13 -14.19 -28.46
N ARG A 191 14.32 -14.15 -27.83
CA ARG A 191 15.30 -15.25 -27.89
C ARG A 191 14.96 -16.43 -26.98
N ASP A 192 14.38 -16.17 -25.83
CA ASP A 192 14.08 -17.19 -24.81
C ASP A 192 12.65 -17.11 -24.28
N THR A 193 11.73 -17.64 -25.10
CA THR A 193 10.33 -17.77 -24.70
C THR A 193 10.13 -18.78 -23.55
N ARG A 194 11.10 -19.65 -23.25
CA ARG A 194 11.00 -20.71 -22.22
C ARG A 194 11.27 -20.15 -20.82
N HIS A 195 12.28 -19.29 -20.65
CA HIS A 195 12.56 -18.65 -19.35
C HIS A 195 11.41 -17.72 -18.94
N VAL A 196 10.94 -16.88 -19.85
CA VAL A 196 9.84 -15.94 -19.56
C VAL A 196 8.52 -16.69 -19.31
N ARG A 197 8.24 -17.77 -20.04
CA ARG A 197 7.00 -18.57 -19.85
C ARG A 197 7.06 -19.47 -18.62
N GLY A 198 8.21 -20.05 -18.30
CA GLY A 198 8.33 -20.98 -17.15
C GLY A 198 8.17 -20.31 -15.80
N HIS A 199 8.70 -19.08 -15.63
CA HIS A 199 8.68 -18.37 -14.35
C HIS A 199 7.53 -17.36 -14.23
N ALA A 200 7.07 -16.75 -15.33
CA ALA A 200 5.98 -15.78 -15.30
C ALA A 200 4.58 -16.44 -15.18
N LEU A 201 4.39 -17.62 -15.70
CA LEU A 201 3.09 -18.32 -15.73
C LEU A 201 2.75 -19.04 -14.42
N HIS A 202 3.74 -19.36 -13.57
CA HIS A 202 3.46 -19.99 -12.27
C HIS A 202 3.10 -18.98 -11.16
N ALA A 203 3.30 -17.69 -11.39
CA ALA A 203 3.09 -16.67 -10.37
C ALA A 203 1.72 -15.97 -10.44
N LEU A 204 1.08 -16.04 -11.59
CA LEU A 204 -0.25 -15.45 -11.81
C LEU A 204 -1.17 -16.59 -12.30
N ASP A 205 -2.34 -16.71 -11.71
CA ASP A 205 -3.38 -17.62 -12.20
C ASP A 205 -3.58 -17.45 -13.71
N ALA A 206 -3.94 -18.54 -14.40
CA ALA A 206 -3.95 -18.69 -15.86
C ALA A 206 -4.78 -17.67 -16.68
N GLY A 207 -5.20 -16.55 -16.09
CA GLY A 207 -5.97 -15.48 -16.71
C GLY A 207 -5.34 -14.08 -16.61
N SER A 208 -4.26 -13.88 -15.85
CA SER A 208 -3.66 -12.56 -15.67
C SER A 208 -2.63 -12.24 -16.75
N SER A 209 -2.73 -11.04 -17.34
CA SER A 209 -1.74 -10.57 -18.32
C SER A 209 -0.40 -10.29 -17.64
N ILE A 210 0.71 -10.65 -18.30
CA ILE A 210 2.07 -10.31 -17.82
C ILE A 210 2.21 -8.79 -17.80
N PRO A 211 2.57 -8.17 -16.64
CA PRO A 211 2.72 -6.72 -16.56
C PRO A 211 3.82 -6.21 -17.51
N ARG A 212 3.54 -5.10 -18.17
CA ARG A 212 4.47 -4.44 -19.07
C ARG A 212 4.68 -2.99 -18.64
N VAL A 213 5.82 -2.71 -18.03
CA VAL A 213 6.12 -1.40 -17.43
C VAL A 213 7.07 -0.61 -18.34
N THR A 214 6.77 0.67 -18.59
CA THR A 214 7.65 1.55 -19.36
C THR A 214 8.87 1.99 -18.55
N PRO A 215 9.99 2.34 -19.20
CA PRO A 215 11.13 2.97 -18.52
C PRO A 215 10.75 4.22 -17.74
N ALA A 216 9.79 5.03 -18.20
CA ALA A 216 9.30 6.20 -17.49
C ALA A 216 8.68 5.83 -16.12
N ALA A 217 7.83 4.82 -16.08
CA ALA A 217 7.25 4.33 -14.81
C ALA A 217 8.31 3.72 -13.88
N ILE A 218 9.37 3.11 -14.43
CA ILE A 218 10.51 2.62 -13.63
C ILE A 218 11.31 3.79 -13.04
N VAL A 219 11.48 4.88 -13.78
CA VAL A 219 12.11 6.11 -13.24
C VAL A 219 11.28 6.65 -12.07
N ASP A 220 9.96 6.68 -12.21
CA ASP A 220 9.08 7.09 -11.11
C ASP A 220 9.18 6.15 -9.90
N PHE A 221 9.26 4.84 -10.12
CA PHE A 221 9.53 3.87 -9.04
C PHE A 221 10.82 4.20 -8.29
N HIS A 222 11.93 4.47 -8.98
CA HIS A 222 13.19 4.85 -8.35
C HIS A 222 13.09 6.20 -7.64
N SER A 223 12.40 7.16 -8.22
CA SER A 223 12.10 8.44 -7.57
C SER A 223 11.34 8.27 -6.26
N CYS A 224 10.42 7.30 -6.22
CA CYS A 224 9.68 6.94 -5.00
C CYS A 224 10.57 6.34 -3.90
N LEU A 225 11.65 5.64 -4.23
CA LEU A 225 12.57 5.08 -3.22
C LEU A 225 13.28 6.16 -2.41
N ASP A 226 13.68 7.24 -3.06
CA ASP A 226 14.53 8.27 -2.45
C ASP A 226 13.73 9.41 -1.81
N ARG A 227 12.52 9.67 -2.29
CA ARG A 227 11.69 10.80 -1.85
C ARG A 227 10.75 10.47 -0.70
N PRO A 228 10.48 11.43 0.20
CA PRO A 228 9.38 11.31 1.15
C PRO A 228 8.03 11.13 0.43
N ILE A 229 7.10 10.37 1.02
CA ILE A 229 5.78 10.10 0.42
C ILE A 229 5.02 11.39 0.04
N ARG A 230 5.24 12.48 0.78
CA ARG A 230 4.62 13.80 0.54
C ARG A 230 5.05 14.45 -0.79
N GLN A 231 6.19 14.07 -1.34
CA GLN A 231 6.76 14.66 -2.55
C GLN A 231 6.61 13.77 -3.79
N ILE A 232 6.06 12.56 -3.63
CA ILE A 232 5.99 11.57 -4.71
C ILE A 232 5.10 12.04 -5.86
N PRO A 233 3.84 12.48 -5.65
CA PRO A 233 2.97 12.83 -6.77
C PRO A 233 3.52 13.97 -7.65
N GLU A 234 4.22 14.92 -7.06
CA GLU A 234 4.80 16.05 -7.79
C GLU A 234 6.06 15.68 -8.60
N ALA A 235 6.67 14.54 -8.28
CA ALA A 235 7.91 14.08 -8.90
C ALA A 235 7.68 13.04 -10.00
N CYS A 236 6.47 12.52 -10.16
CA CYS A 236 6.14 11.51 -11.15
C CYS A 236 5.93 12.12 -12.53
N ILE A 237 6.47 11.45 -13.56
CA ILE A 237 6.41 11.87 -14.97
C ILE A 237 5.61 10.92 -15.86
N ALA A 238 5.41 9.67 -15.42
CA ALA A 238 4.68 8.67 -16.17
C ALA A 238 3.17 8.98 -16.21
N THR A 239 2.51 8.54 -17.27
CA THR A 239 1.07 8.69 -17.47
C THR A 239 0.27 7.80 -16.51
N ARG A 240 -1.04 8.02 -16.43
CA ARG A 240 -1.95 7.20 -15.63
C ARG A 240 -1.90 5.72 -16.04
N ASP A 241 -1.88 5.44 -17.34
CA ASP A 241 -1.88 4.06 -17.85
C ASP A 241 -0.55 3.34 -17.50
N GLU A 242 0.57 4.05 -17.61
CA GLU A 242 1.88 3.54 -17.20
C GLU A 242 1.93 3.26 -15.69
N HIS A 243 1.34 4.13 -14.88
CA HIS A 243 1.19 3.90 -13.43
C HIS A 243 0.25 2.73 -13.13
N THR A 244 -0.75 2.45 -13.96
CA THR A 244 -1.62 1.28 -13.81
C THR A 244 -0.84 -0.02 -14.04
N GLU A 245 0.01 -0.07 -15.05
CA GLU A 245 0.89 -1.23 -15.29
C GLU A 245 1.95 -1.39 -14.18
N LEU A 246 2.50 -0.27 -13.69
CA LEU A 246 3.40 -0.30 -12.52
C LEU A 246 2.69 -0.85 -11.27
N PHE A 247 1.45 -0.43 -11.01
CA PHE A 247 0.65 -0.96 -9.90
C PHE A 247 0.49 -2.48 -10.00
N ARG A 248 0.11 -3.01 -11.18
CA ARG A 248 -0.04 -4.46 -11.40
C ARG A 248 1.26 -5.22 -11.12
N PHE A 249 2.38 -4.65 -11.52
CA PHE A 249 3.68 -5.24 -11.23
C PHE A 249 4.00 -5.22 -9.74
N LEU A 250 3.84 -4.08 -9.04
CA LEU A 250 4.10 -3.95 -7.61
C LEU A 250 3.17 -4.85 -6.77
N GLU A 251 1.89 -4.91 -7.11
CA GLU A 251 0.94 -5.83 -6.47
C GLU A 251 1.37 -7.29 -6.66
N GLY A 252 1.76 -7.66 -7.89
CA GLY A 252 2.27 -8.99 -8.19
C GLY A 252 3.51 -9.36 -7.37
N LEU A 253 4.44 -8.41 -7.19
CA LEU A 253 5.61 -8.62 -6.32
C LEU A 253 5.21 -8.86 -4.86
N MET A 254 4.26 -8.10 -4.33
CA MET A 254 3.79 -8.29 -2.95
C MET A 254 3.15 -9.65 -2.76
N ILE A 255 2.32 -10.10 -3.71
CA ILE A 255 1.65 -11.41 -3.66
C ILE A 255 2.68 -12.56 -3.72
N TYR A 256 3.72 -12.40 -4.52
CA TYR A 256 4.69 -13.47 -4.76
C TYR A 256 5.80 -13.52 -3.70
N HIS A 257 6.35 -12.36 -3.32
CA HIS A 257 7.56 -12.30 -2.50
C HIS A 257 7.31 -12.08 -1.02
N LEU A 258 6.10 -11.66 -0.60
CA LEU A 258 5.83 -11.44 0.82
C LEU A 258 5.18 -12.69 1.45
N PRO A 259 5.94 -13.47 2.27
CA PRO A 259 5.39 -14.63 2.94
C PRO A 259 4.20 -14.26 3.83
N GLY A 260 3.09 -14.97 3.68
CA GLY A 260 1.89 -14.73 4.46
C GLY A 260 1.08 -13.49 4.05
N PHE A 261 1.44 -12.82 2.94
CA PHE A 261 0.60 -11.75 2.41
C PHE A 261 -0.77 -12.32 2.03
N ASP A 262 -1.80 -11.80 2.67
CA ASP A 262 -3.17 -12.24 2.46
C ASP A 262 -3.64 -11.87 1.05
N ARG A 263 -4.02 -12.88 0.27
CA ARG A 263 -4.45 -12.74 -1.12
C ARG A 263 -5.89 -12.26 -1.29
N ARG A 264 -6.61 -11.91 -0.22
CA ARG A 264 -7.96 -11.36 -0.34
C ARG A 264 -7.93 -10.02 -1.08
N PRO A 265 -8.88 -9.78 -2.03
CA PRO A 265 -8.94 -8.51 -2.76
C PRO A 265 -9.07 -7.30 -1.83
N MET A 266 -8.31 -6.25 -2.10
CA MET A 266 -8.43 -4.96 -1.42
C MET A 266 -9.63 -4.20 -1.99
N LYS A 267 -10.75 -4.22 -1.27
CA LYS A 267 -12.05 -3.71 -1.76
C LYS A 267 -12.02 -2.25 -2.22
N GLY A 268 -11.14 -1.43 -1.64
CA GLY A 268 -10.98 -0.01 -2.00
C GLY A 268 -10.48 0.20 -3.43
N LEU A 269 -9.70 -0.72 -4.00
CA LEU A 269 -9.11 -0.58 -5.34
C LEU A 269 -10.16 -0.44 -6.45
N ARG A 270 -11.28 -1.17 -6.36
CA ARG A 270 -12.36 -1.09 -7.35
C ARG A 270 -12.93 0.33 -7.52
N PHE A 271 -12.93 1.13 -6.46
CA PHE A 271 -13.41 2.51 -6.49
C PHE A 271 -12.39 3.49 -7.08
N LEU A 272 -11.16 3.03 -7.29
CA LEU A 272 -10.09 3.74 -8.00
C LEU A 272 -10.02 3.32 -9.48
N GLY A 273 -10.96 2.48 -9.94
CA GLY A 273 -10.92 1.89 -11.28
C GLY A 273 -9.76 0.91 -11.48
N LEU A 274 -9.24 0.33 -10.38
CA LEU A 274 -8.18 -0.66 -10.40
C LEU A 274 -8.77 -2.04 -10.10
N GLU A 275 -8.56 -2.97 -11.02
CA GLU A 275 -8.83 -4.38 -10.76
C GLU A 275 -7.61 -5.00 -10.12
N SER A 276 -7.78 -5.55 -8.91
CA SER A 276 -6.74 -6.35 -8.28
C SER A 276 -6.54 -7.63 -9.06
N SER A 277 -5.30 -8.04 -9.30
CA SER A 277 -4.97 -9.34 -9.87
C SER A 277 -5.49 -10.51 -9.02
N LEU A 278 -5.97 -10.24 -7.81
CA LEU A 278 -6.58 -11.19 -6.88
C LEU A 278 -8.08 -11.42 -7.11
N SER A 279 -8.72 -10.66 -8.02
CA SER A 279 -10.20 -10.69 -8.22
C SER A 279 -10.68 -11.86 -9.09
N SER A 280 -9.81 -12.72 -9.58
CA SER A 280 -10.09 -13.77 -10.57
C SER A 280 -10.02 -15.17 -9.95
N GLY A 281 -10.62 -15.36 -8.78
CA GLY A 281 -10.75 -16.67 -8.15
C GLY A 281 -12.16 -16.94 -7.69
#